data_02f8a30691863e601fd8d26a8681989c
#
_entry.id   02f8a30691863e601fd8d26a8681989c
#
_cell.length_a   1.000
_cell.length_b   1.000
_cell.length_c   1.000
_cell.angle_alpha   90.00
_cell.angle_beta   90.00
_cell.angle_gamma   90.00
#
_symmetry.space_group_name_H-M   'P 1'
#
loop_
_entity.id
_entity.type
_entity.pdbx_description
1 polymer ?
#
loop_
_entity_poly.entity_id
_entity_poly.type
_entity_poly.pdbx_seq_one_letter_code
_entity_poly.pdbx_strand_id
1 'polypeptide(L)'
;SQAQKEKYLPAIAAGTLRIQSMAVTEPTTGSDTTKVRTTAVRQGDRYVVNGQKVWISRVQHSDLMILLARTTPLAEVKRKSEGMSIFIVDLHDAIGHGLSVRPIANMVNHETNELFFDNLEVPAENLIGDEGQGFRYLLDGLNAERALIAAECIGDGYWFIDRASRYASERIVFDRPI
;
A
#
# COMPACT_ATOMS: atom_id res chain seq x y z
N SER A 1 -2.48 15.16 -11.13
CA SER A 1 -2.46 16.24 -12.13
C SER A 1 -2.42 15.68 -13.55
N GLN A 2 -2.72 16.50 -14.56
CA GLN A 2 -2.63 16.09 -15.96
C GLN A 2 -1.17 15.76 -16.34
N ALA A 3 -0.22 16.56 -15.86
CA ALA A 3 1.22 16.31 -16.08
C ALA A 3 1.68 14.95 -15.53
N GLN A 4 1.22 14.56 -14.33
CA GLN A 4 1.53 13.24 -13.77
C GLN A 4 0.92 12.10 -14.61
N LYS A 5 -0.30 12.26 -15.12
CA LYS A 5 -0.91 11.26 -15.99
C LYS A 5 -0.10 11.08 -17.28
N GLU A 6 0.30 12.16 -17.90
CA GLU A 6 1.12 12.13 -19.13
C GLU A 6 2.52 11.54 -18.89
N LYS A 7 3.11 11.83 -17.74
CA LYS A 7 4.43 11.33 -17.35
C LYS A 7 4.43 9.82 -17.06
N TYR A 8 3.43 9.31 -16.33
CA TYR A 8 3.49 7.96 -15.77
C TYR A 8 2.60 6.95 -16.48
N LEU A 9 1.35 7.32 -16.88
CA LEU A 9 0.38 6.34 -17.34
C LEU A 9 0.78 5.61 -18.65
N PRO A 10 1.41 6.25 -19.65
CA PRO A 10 1.84 5.54 -20.85
C PRO A 10 2.86 4.44 -20.57
N ALA A 11 3.85 4.71 -19.72
CA ALA A 11 4.88 3.75 -19.36
C ALA A 11 4.34 2.62 -18.48
N ILE A 12 3.40 2.93 -17.56
CA ILE A 12 2.69 1.92 -16.77
C ILE A 12 1.84 1.01 -17.68
N ALA A 13 1.10 1.58 -18.61
CA ALA A 13 0.28 0.82 -19.57
C ALA A 13 1.12 -0.08 -20.50
N ALA A 14 2.32 0.38 -20.87
CA ALA A 14 3.28 -0.39 -21.66
C ALA A 14 4.02 -1.46 -20.85
N GLY A 15 3.87 -1.49 -19.52
CA GLY A 15 4.57 -2.40 -18.62
C GLY A 15 6.07 -2.09 -18.43
N THR A 16 6.52 -0.91 -18.86
CA THR A 16 7.92 -0.46 -18.74
C THR A 16 8.19 0.32 -17.46
N LEU A 17 7.14 0.70 -16.72
CA LEU A 17 7.20 1.36 -15.42
C LEU A 17 6.26 0.63 -14.45
N ARG A 18 6.77 0.19 -13.30
CA ARG A 18 6.03 -0.61 -12.32
C ARG A 18 5.67 0.21 -11.10
N ILE A 19 4.38 0.26 -10.77
CA ILE A 19 3.85 0.90 -9.57
C ILE A 19 3.06 -0.15 -8.75
N GLN A 20 3.76 -1.12 -8.17
CA GLN A 20 3.16 -2.28 -7.50
C GLN A 20 3.24 -2.20 -5.97
N SER A 21 3.83 -1.13 -5.44
CA SER A 21 3.99 -0.91 -4.01
C SER A 21 3.08 0.19 -3.52
N MET A 22 2.40 -0.06 -2.38
CA MET A 22 1.58 0.94 -1.71
C MET A 22 1.88 0.95 -0.21
N ALA A 23 2.51 2.02 0.28
CA ALA A 23 2.96 2.18 1.66
C ALA A 23 1.93 2.94 2.50
N VAL A 24 1.00 2.19 3.10
CA VAL A 24 -0.09 2.71 3.95
C VAL A 24 0.06 2.25 5.39
N THR A 25 0.11 0.94 5.63
CA THR A 25 0.11 0.31 6.95
C THR A 25 1.36 0.64 7.76
N GLU A 26 1.18 0.87 9.06
CA GLU A 26 2.25 1.10 10.02
C GLU A 26 2.22 0.04 11.13
N PRO A 27 3.30 -0.16 11.92
CA PRO A 27 3.34 -1.19 12.97
C PRO A 27 2.19 -1.12 13.96
N THR A 28 1.67 0.08 14.23
CA THR A 28 0.56 0.31 15.17
C THR A 28 -0.76 0.65 14.50
N THR A 29 -0.81 0.65 13.16
CA THR A 29 -1.93 1.19 12.39
C THR A 29 -2.19 0.36 11.14
N GLY A 30 -3.11 -0.58 11.22
CA GLY A 30 -3.57 -1.39 10.07
C GLY A 30 -5.02 -1.08 9.72
N SER A 31 -5.98 -1.57 10.48
CA SER A 31 -7.43 -1.39 10.21
C SER A 31 -7.87 0.07 10.32
N ASP A 32 -7.36 0.81 11.30
CA ASP A 32 -7.67 2.23 11.47
C ASP A 32 -6.56 3.11 10.87
N THR A 33 -6.53 3.22 9.55
CA THR A 33 -5.55 4.04 8.81
C THR A 33 -5.60 5.53 9.14
N THR A 34 -6.65 5.99 9.83
CA THR A 34 -6.72 7.39 10.29
C THR A 34 -5.70 7.73 11.38
N LYS A 35 -5.00 6.73 11.93
CA LYS A 35 -3.96 6.89 12.97
C LYS A 35 -2.53 6.87 12.44
N VAL A 36 -2.35 6.93 11.13
CA VAL A 36 -1.03 7.01 10.49
C VAL A 36 -0.17 8.10 11.11
N ARG A 37 1.09 7.79 11.40
CA ARG A 37 2.06 8.66 12.07
C ARG A 37 3.20 9.11 11.18
N THR A 38 3.50 8.38 10.09
CA THR A 38 4.50 8.82 9.11
C THR A 38 4.17 10.22 8.65
N THR A 39 5.12 11.15 8.79
CA THR A 39 4.95 12.57 8.47
C THR A 39 5.58 12.92 7.13
N ALA A 40 5.05 13.95 6.47
CA ALA A 40 5.63 14.58 5.29
C ALA A 40 5.54 16.10 5.49
N VAL A 41 6.65 16.71 5.87
CA VAL A 41 6.71 18.14 6.17
C VAL A 41 7.22 18.90 4.95
N ARG A 42 6.44 19.88 4.47
CA ARG A 42 6.83 20.67 3.31
C ARG A 42 8.01 21.60 3.62
N GLN A 43 9.02 21.56 2.77
CA GLN A 43 10.19 22.45 2.81
C GLN A 43 10.46 22.98 1.39
N GLY A 44 9.88 24.12 1.08
CA GLY A 44 10.00 24.73 -0.24
C GLY A 44 9.37 23.88 -1.35
N ASP A 45 10.21 23.35 -2.23
CA ASP A 45 9.86 22.56 -3.41
C ASP A 45 9.81 21.03 -3.15
N ARG A 46 9.96 20.61 -1.89
CA ARG A 46 9.97 19.19 -1.48
C ARG A 46 9.20 18.96 -0.20
N TYR A 47 8.93 17.68 0.09
CA TYR A 47 8.48 17.19 1.39
C TYR A 47 9.57 16.31 2.01
N VAL A 48 9.83 16.52 3.30
CA VAL A 48 10.72 15.68 4.10
C VAL A 48 9.88 14.66 4.85
N VAL A 49 10.09 13.38 4.55
CA VAL A 49 9.30 12.26 5.07
C VAL A 49 10.07 11.56 6.17
N ASN A 50 9.39 11.33 7.31
CA ASN A 50 9.90 10.57 8.45
C ASN A 50 8.85 9.60 8.98
N GLY A 51 9.25 8.36 9.26
CA GLY A 51 8.34 7.35 9.81
C GLY A 51 8.69 5.94 9.41
N GLN A 52 7.70 5.04 9.55
CA GLN A 52 7.85 3.62 9.27
C GLN A 52 6.57 3.06 8.65
N LYS A 53 6.73 2.16 7.69
CA LYS A 53 5.65 1.35 7.12
C LYS A 53 5.98 -0.13 7.24
N VAL A 54 4.96 -0.98 7.32
CA VAL A 54 5.11 -2.42 7.47
C VAL A 54 4.12 -3.17 6.56
N TRP A 55 4.45 -4.40 6.22
CA TRP A 55 3.68 -5.26 5.31
C TRP A 55 3.57 -4.69 3.89
N ILE A 56 4.61 -4.02 3.42
CA ILE A 56 4.61 -3.41 2.09
C ILE A 56 5.16 -4.40 1.07
N SER A 57 4.29 -4.79 0.15
CA SER A 57 4.60 -5.79 -0.86
C SER A 57 5.35 -5.20 -2.05
N ARG A 58 6.21 -6.02 -2.68
CA ARG A 58 6.82 -5.83 -4.00
C ARG A 58 7.69 -4.57 -4.17
N VAL A 59 8.23 -4.02 -3.10
CA VAL A 59 9.13 -2.85 -3.16
C VAL A 59 10.33 -3.11 -4.06
N GLN A 60 10.91 -4.32 -3.99
CA GLN A 60 12.07 -4.73 -4.77
C GLN A 60 11.80 -4.84 -6.28
N HIS A 61 10.53 -4.90 -6.69
CA HIS A 61 10.11 -5.09 -8.08
C HIS A 61 9.31 -3.90 -8.62
N SER A 62 9.22 -2.83 -7.85
CA SER A 62 8.54 -1.60 -8.24
C SER A 62 9.56 -0.52 -8.56
N ASP A 63 9.26 0.29 -9.56
CA ASP A 63 10.01 1.51 -9.86
C ASP A 63 9.46 2.68 -9.03
N LEU A 64 8.12 2.68 -8.84
CA LEU A 64 7.39 3.69 -8.09
C LEU A 64 6.62 3.07 -6.93
N MET A 65 6.43 3.85 -5.87
CA MET A 65 5.61 3.51 -4.73
C MET A 65 4.61 4.62 -4.42
N ILE A 66 3.37 4.24 -4.08
CA ILE A 66 2.38 5.16 -3.51
C ILE A 66 2.59 5.22 -2.00
N LEU A 67 2.80 6.41 -1.46
CA LEU A 67 3.03 6.64 -0.03
C LEU A 67 1.91 7.49 0.56
N LEU A 68 1.24 7.00 1.60
CA LEU A 68 0.36 7.79 2.46
C LEU A 68 1.14 8.32 3.67
N ALA A 69 1.18 9.65 3.85
CA ALA A 69 1.81 10.30 4.99
C ALA A 69 1.00 11.49 5.49
N ARG A 70 1.25 11.93 6.74
CA ARG A 70 0.62 13.11 7.31
C ARG A 70 1.38 14.38 6.92
N THR A 71 0.67 15.28 6.29
CA THR A 71 1.13 16.65 6.03
C THR A 71 0.65 17.64 7.09
N THR A 72 -0.43 17.30 7.83
CA THR A 72 -0.90 18.05 8.99
C THR A 72 -0.94 17.13 10.20
N PRO A 73 -0.39 17.53 11.36
CA PRO A 73 -0.43 16.73 12.58
C PRO A 73 -1.85 16.31 12.98
N LEU A 74 -2.01 15.09 13.53
CA LEU A 74 -3.32 14.58 13.93
C LEU A 74 -4.03 15.46 14.96
N ALA A 75 -3.28 16.16 15.81
CA ALA A 75 -3.83 17.06 16.83
C ALA A 75 -4.39 18.37 16.25
N GLU A 76 -4.05 18.71 15.02
CA GLU A 76 -4.42 19.98 14.36
C GLU A 76 -5.59 19.82 13.39
N VAL A 77 -6.03 18.59 13.10
CA VAL A 77 -7.16 18.35 12.20
C VAL A 77 -8.47 18.19 12.95
N LYS A 78 -9.57 18.61 12.31
CA LYS A 78 -10.92 18.46 12.88
C LYS A 78 -11.41 17.01 12.82
N ARG A 79 -11.12 16.31 11.76
CA ARG A 79 -11.44 14.90 11.55
C ARG A 79 -10.16 14.10 11.34
N LYS A 80 -10.05 12.93 11.95
CA LYS A 80 -8.87 12.06 11.87
C LYS A 80 -8.49 11.66 10.43
N SER A 81 -9.44 11.64 9.52
CA SER A 81 -9.26 11.37 8.10
C SER A 81 -8.67 12.53 7.30
N GLU A 82 -8.56 13.72 7.87
CA GLU A 82 -7.96 14.90 7.25
C GLU A 82 -6.45 14.97 7.53
N GLY A 83 -5.74 15.81 6.76
CA GLY A 83 -4.32 16.09 6.95
C GLY A 83 -3.38 14.98 6.51
N MET A 84 -3.86 14.01 5.74
CA MET A 84 -3.05 12.99 5.08
C MET A 84 -2.95 13.30 3.59
N SER A 85 -1.79 13.02 3.01
CA SER A 85 -1.50 13.25 1.59
C SER A 85 -0.91 11.99 0.97
N ILE A 86 -1.07 11.85 -0.35
CA ILE A 86 -0.52 10.74 -1.12
C ILE A 86 0.60 11.27 -2.01
N PHE A 87 1.70 10.54 -2.04
CA PHE A 87 2.88 10.86 -2.83
C PHE A 87 3.27 9.72 -3.76
N ILE A 88 3.80 10.05 -4.93
CA ILE A 88 4.55 9.13 -5.78
C ILE A 88 6.01 9.20 -5.33
N VAL A 89 6.56 8.09 -4.88
CA VAL A 89 7.98 7.96 -4.51
C VAL A 89 8.69 7.17 -5.59
N ASP A 90 9.73 7.73 -6.18
CA ASP A 90 10.66 7.02 -7.04
C ASP A 90 11.56 6.15 -6.15
N LEU A 91 11.49 4.83 -6.30
CA LEU A 91 12.21 3.88 -5.45
C LEU A 91 13.68 3.80 -5.81
N HIS A 92 14.05 4.07 -7.07
CA HIS A 92 15.46 4.09 -7.49
C HIS A 92 16.21 5.24 -6.84
N ASP A 93 15.55 6.40 -6.71
CA ASP A 93 16.14 7.57 -6.07
C ASP A 93 16.06 7.50 -4.54
N ALA A 94 15.01 6.89 -3.99
CA ALA A 94 14.73 6.90 -2.56
C ALA A 94 15.57 5.88 -1.76
N ILE A 95 15.76 4.67 -2.30
CA ILE A 95 16.44 3.58 -1.59
C ILE A 95 17.92 3.93 -1.38
N GLY A 96 18.35 3.97 -0.11
CA GLY A 96 19.68 4.41 0.28
C GLY A 96 19.83 5.92 0.46
N HIS A 97 18.80 6.72 0.08
CA HIS A 97 18.78 8.18 0.23
C HIS A 97 17.58 8.61 1.09
N GLY A 98 17.50 8.08 2.31
CA GLY A 98 16.41 8.35 3.25
C GLY A 98 15.32 7.26 3.30
N LEU A 99 15.35 6.26 2.41
CA LEU A 99 14.52 5.07 2.47
C LEU A 99 15.37 3.82 2.70
N SER A 100 15.09 3.11 3.80
CA SER A 100 15.63 1.78 4.07
C SER A 100 14.54 0.73 3.95
N VAL A 101 14.85 -0.39 3.27
CA VAL A 101 13.94 -1.51 3.02
C VAL A 101 14.46 -2.75 3.75
N ARG A 102 13.60 -3.37 4.58
CA ARG A 102 13.91 -4.62 5.28
C ARG A 102 12.90 -5.70 4.89
N PRO A 103 13.31 -6.75 4.20
CA PRO A 103 12.44 -7.88 3.89
C PRO A 103 11.93 -8.57 5.17
N ILE A 104 10.65 -8.95 5.17
CA ILE A 104 10.03 -9.76 6.23
C ILE A 104 9.93 -11.20 5.71
N ALA A 105 10.51 -12.15 6.44
CA ALA A 105 10.32 -13.56 6.17
C ALA A 105 8.91 -13.97 6.56
N ASN A 106 8.12 -14.46 5.62
CA ASN A 106 6.77 -14.97 5.84
C ASN A 106 6.56 -16.33 5.16
N MET A 107 5.42 -16.95 5.42
CA MET A 107 5.11 -18.30 4.96
C MET A 107 4.88 -18.36 3.44
N VAL A 108 4.39 -17.29 2.85
CA VAL A 108 4.17 -17.11 1.43
C VAL A 108 5.03 -15.95 0.97
N ASN A 109 5.91 -16.20 -0.01
CA ASN A 109 6.83 -15.17 -0.47
C ASN A 109 6.11 -14.15 -1.37
N HIS A 110 5.63 -13.07 -0.79
CA HIS A 110 5.12 -11.90 -1.48
C HIS A 110 6.10 -10.72 -1.44
N GLU A 111 7.36 -10.98 -1.05
CA GLU A 111 8.39 -9.94 -0.94
C GLU A 111 7.90 -8.77 -0.09
N THR A 112 7.35 -9.10 1.05
CA THR A 112 6.79 -8.18 2.03
C THR A 112 7.92 -7.50 2.80
N ASN A 113 7.77 -6.21 3.08
CA ASN A 113 8.84 -5.42 3.67
C ASN A 113 8.38 -4.53 4.81
N GLU A 114 9.33 -4.18 5.68
CA GLU A 114 9.31 -2.96 6.49
C GLU A 114 10.07 -1.86 5.75
N LEU A 115 9.55 -0.65 5.83
CA LEU A 115 10.14 0.54 5.25
C LEU A 115 10.41 1.57 6.36
N PHE A 116 11.61 2.13 6.37
CA PHE A 116 11.99 3.19 7.30
C PHE A 116 12.34 4.43 6.49
N PHE A 117 11.69 5.53 6.85
CA PHE A 117 11.91 6.85 6.26
C PHE A 117 12.67 7.70 7.26
N ASP A 118 13.85 8.13 6.89
CA ASP A 118 14.72 9.03 7.66
C ASP A 118 15.12 10.19 6.77
N ASN A 119 14.39 11.30 6.94
CA ASN A 119 14.54 12.51 6.14
C ASN A 119 14.51 12.26 4.63
N LEU A 120 13.66 11.34 4.16
CA LEU A 120 13.47 11.13 2.73
C LEU A 120 12.90 12.39 2.09
N GLU A 121 13.61 12.92 1.10
CA GLU A 121 13.13 14.05 0.30
C GLU A 121 12.27 13.57 -0.87
N VAL A 122 11.05 14.07 -0.96
CA VAL A 122 10.11 13.80 -2.07
C VAL A 122 9.77 15.12 -2.74
N PRO A 123 9.96 15.27 -4.05
CA PRO A 123 9.60 16.50 -4.77
C PRO A 123 8.13 16.87 -4.56
N ALA A 124 7.83 18.16 -4.40
CA ALA A 124 6.45 18.62 -4.17
C ALA A 124 5.52 18.31 -5.35
N GLU A 125 6.05 18.23 -6.56
CA GLU A 125 5.30 17.84 -7.77
C GLU A 125 4.82 16.38 -7.74
N ASN A 126 5.38 15.55 -6.85
CA ASN A 126 5.00 14.15 -6.66
C ASN A 126 3.77 13.98 -5.74
N LEU A 127 3.26 15.07 -5.16
CA LEU A 127 1.97 15.07 -4.47
C LEU A 127 0.84 14.73 -5.44
N ILE A 128 0.00 13.75 -5.08
CA ILE A 128 -1.20 13.39 -5.85
C ILE A 128 -2.41 14.18 -5.33
N GLY A 129 -3.00 14.97 -6.20
CA GLY A 129 -4.17 15.79 -5.86
C GLY A 129 -3.84 16.93 -4.92
N ASP A 130 -4.77 17.23 -3.99
CA ASP A 130 -4.66 18.31 -3.03
C ASP A 130 -4.04 17.83 -1.72
N GLU A 131 -3.20 18.67 -1.11
CA GLU A 131 -2.61 18.38 0.19
C GLU A 131 -3.71 18.20 1.26
N GLY A 132 -3.54 17.20 2.11
CA GLY A 132 -4.49 16.88 3.18
C GLY A 132 -5.72 16.05 2.74
N GLN A 133 -5.91 15.77 1.44
CA GLN A 133 -7.03 14.99 0.89
C GLN A 133 -6.67 13.53 0.56
N GLY A 134 -5.47 13.11 0.88
CA GLY A 134 -4.93 11.78 0.49
C GLY A 134 -5.77 10.61 0.96
N PHE A 135 -6.41 10.69 2.13
CA PHE A 135 -7.27 9.61 2.62
C PHE A 135 -8.50 9.38 1.71
N ARG A 136 -9.09 10.44 1.18
CA ARG A 136 -10.20 10.35 0.24
C ARG A 136 -9.75 9.67 -1.06
N TYR A 137 -8.63 10.10 -1.61
CA TYR A 137 -8.07 9.51 -2.85
C TYR A 137 -7.70 8.04 -2.65
N LEU A 138 -7.17 7.68 -1.47
CA LEU A 138 -6.91 6.29 -1.12
C LEU A 138 -8.18 5.44 -1.15
N LEU A 139 -9.27 5.92 -0.54
CA LEU A 139 -10.55 5.20 -0.52
C LEU A 139 -11.13 4.99 -1.93
N ASP A 140 -11.01 5.97 -2.81
CA ASP A 140 -11.46 5.85 -4.21
C ASP A 140 -10.71 4.70 -4.92
N GLY A 141 -9.39 4.58 -4.73
CA GLY A 141 -8.58 3.48 -5.26
C GLY A 141 -8.92 2.12 -4.64
N LEU A 142 -9.13 2.07 -3.32
CA LEU A 142 -9.44 0.84 -2.59
C LEU A 142 -10.81 0.23 -2.95
N ASN A 143 -11.72 0.96 -3.56
CA ASN A 143 -13.02 0.41 -3.94
C ASN A 143 -12.89 -0.67 -5.04
N ALA A 144 -12.00 -0.47 -6.00
CA ALA A 144 -11.70 -1.49 -7.02
C ALA A 144 -11.02 -2.71 -6.41
N GLU A 145 -10.08 -2.51 -5.51
CA GLU A 145 -9.38 -3.58 -4.78
C GLU A 145 -10.34 -4.42 -3.94
N ARG A 146 -11.28 -3.79 -3.22
CA ARG A 146 -12.30 -4.51 -2.44
C ARG A 146 -13.16 -5.42 -3.31
N ALA A 147 -13.55 -4.98 -4.51
CA ALA A 147 -14.31 -5.80 -5.45
C ALA A 147 -13.49 -7.00 -5.92
N LEU A 148 -12.20 -6.80 -6.22
CA LEU A 148 -11.27 -7.86 -6.61
C LEU A 148 -11.12 -8.92 -5.51
N ILE A 149 -10.81 -8.48 -4.28
CA ILE A 149 -10.64 -9.39 -3.13
C ILE A 149 -11.94 -10.14 -2.81
N ALA A 150 -13.10 -9.48 -2.92
CA ALA A 150 -14.39 -10.16 -2.74
C ALA A 150 -14.60 -11.29 -3.77
N ALA A 151 -14.23 -11.07 -5.03
CA ALA A 151 -14.32 -12.08 -6.07
C ALA A 151 -13.35 -13.24 -5.82
N GLU A 152 -12.13 -12.97 -5.37
CA GLU A 152 -11.14 -13.96 -4.95
C GLU A 152 -11.68 -14.83 -3.82
N CYS A 153 -12.22 -14.22 -2.75
CA CYS A 153 -12.81 -14.95 -1.63
C CYS A 153 -13.96 -15.90 -2.06
N ILE A 154 -14.76 -15.51 -3.04
CA ILE A 154 -15.82 -16.38 -3.59
C ILE A 154 -15.22 -17.57 -4.33
N GLY A 155 -14.19 -17.35 -5.15
CA GLY A 155 -13.47 -18.41 -5.85
C GLY A 155 -12.85 -19.43 -4.89
N ASP A 156 -12.17 -18.95 -3.86
CA ASP A 156 -11.60 -19.78 -2.79
C ASP A 156 -12.68 -20.58 -2.06
N GLY A 157 -13.83 -19.94 -1.76
CA GLY A 157 -14.97 -20.59 -1.13
C GLY A 157 -15.48 -21.78 -1.95
N TYR A 158 -15.64 -21.66 -3.25
CA TYR A 158 -16.02 -22.76 -4.14
C TYR A 158 -14.97 -23.89 -4.14
N TRP A 159 -13.70 -23.54 -4.19
CA TRP A 159 -12.61 -24.53 -4.14
C TRP A 159 -12.59 -25.30 -2.83
N PHE A 160 -12.74 -24.64 -1.69
CA PHE A 160 -12.78 -25.29 -0.38
C PHE A 160 -14.00 -26.20 -0.23
N ILE A 161 -15.17 -25.80 -0.69
CA ILE A 161 -16.40 -26.63 -0.66
C ILE A 161 -16.20 -27.90 -1.49
N ASP A 162 -15.67 -27.79 -2.72
CA ASP A 162 -15.38 -28.95 -3.57
C ASP A 162 -14.42 -29.93 -2.87
N ARG A 163 -13.31 -29.42 -2.33
CA ARG A 163 -12.31 -30.22 -1.64
C ARG A 163 -12.85 -30.89 -0.39
N ALA A 164 -13.59 -30.17 0.44
CA ALA A 164 -14.16 -30.68 1.67
C ALA A 164 -15.22 -31.74 1.38
N SER A 165 -16.10 -31.52 0.40
CA SER A 165 -17.13 -32.50 0.00
C SER A 165 -16.52 -33.79 -0.55
N ARG A 166 -15.50 -33.68 -1.38
CA ARG A 166 -14.76 -34.82 -1.92
C ARG A 166 -14.10 -35.63 -0.81
N TYR A 167 -13.35 -34.96 0.09
CA TYR A 167 -12.72 -35.57 1.23
C TYR A 167 -13.75 -36.26 2.15
N ALA A 168 -14.86 -35.62 2.45
CA ALA A 168 -15.92 -36.17 3.28
C ALA A 168 -16.57 -37.45 2.67
N SER A 169 -16.63 -37.52 1.35
CA SER A 169 -17.15 -38.70 0.61
C SER A 169 -16.16 -39.87 0.58
N GLU A 170 -14.86 -39.59 0.60
CA GLU A 170 -13.79 -40.60 0.51
C GLU A 170 -13.32 -41.10 1.89
N ARG A 171 -13.31 -40.21 2.89
CA ARG A 171 -12.83 -40.50 4.25
C ARG A 171 -13.83 -41.43 4.97
N ILE A 172 -13.41 -42.65 5.24
CA ILE A 172 -14.20 -43.64 5.97
C ILE A 172 -13.90 -43.56 7.47
N VAL A 173 -14.94 -43.40 8.28
CA VAL A 173 -14.91 -43.44 9.75
C VAL A 173 -16.14 -44.21 10.22
N PHE A 174 -15.97 -45.17 11.09
CA PHE A 174 -17.04 -46.10 11.50
C PHE A 174 -17.71 -46.80 10.30
N ASP A 175 -16.91 -47.29 9.34
CA ASP A 175 -17.31 -48.01 8.13
C ASP A 175 -18.24 -47.25 7.17
N ARG A 176 -18.24 -45.93 7.22
CA ARG A 176 -19.03 -45.08 6.33
C ARG A 176 -18.29 -43.75 6.05
N PRO A 177 -18.62 -43.08 4.95
CA PRO A 177 -18.13 -41.72 4.69
C PRO A 177 -18.51 -40.75 5.81
N ILE A 178 -17.62 -39.78 6.06
CA ILE A 178 -17.89 -38.74 7.06
C ILE A 178 -19.18 -37.99 6.74
#